data_f2cac3c5a9258cd45e9e2f85f9631ad2
#
_entry.id   f2cac3c5a9258cd45e9e2f85f9631ad2
#
_cell.length_a   1.000
_cell.length_b   1.000
_cell.length_c   1.000
_cell.angle_alpha   90.00
_cell.angle_beta   90.00
_cell.angle_gamma   90.00
#
_symmetry.space_group_name_H-M   'P 1'
#
loop_
_entity.id
_entity.type
_entity.pdbx_description
1 polymer ?
#
loop_
_entity_poly.entity_id
_entity_poly.type
_entity_poly.pdbx_seq_one_letter_code
_entity_poly.pdbx_strand_id
1 'polypeptide(L)'
;MSEDSASVHASAVKIGNFAVLIRGPSGSGKSRLAYDLIMAGRAGVVERAVLVGDDRVHLATLGNEIVVRPALILAGLIEIRGLGIRRCDFVEHATVGLVVDLAAPDAERLPPPDALITCISGVKIPRIPVGAGYQPFPLVVAALTTTKSSSSVNSSGDCLKGNGNHISPTIATG
;
A
#
# COMPACT_ATOMS: atom_id res chain seq x y z
N MET A 1 23.88 -6.15 -19.76
CA MET A 1 22.43 -6.01 -19.94
C MET A 1 21.98 -4.87 -19.06
N SER A 2 21.61 -3.76 -19.66
CA SER A 2 21.03 -2.61 -18.96
C SER A 2 19.64 -3.04 -18.49
N GLU A 3 19.48 -3.38 -17.22
CA GLU A 3 18.17 -3.41 -16.60
C GLU A 3 17.62 -1.99 -16.69
N ASP A 4 16.53 -1.83 -17.38
CA ASP A 4 15.78 -0.57 -17.49
C ASP A 4 15.19 -0.24 -16.11
N SER A 5 16.05 0.29 -15.25
CA SER A 5 15.72 0.64 -13.88
C SER A 5 15.19 2.06 -13.87
N ALA A 6 13.87 2.20 -13.78
CA ALA A 6 13.23 3.51 -13.68
C ALA A 6 13.55 4.17 -12.33
N SER A 7 14.13 5.38 -12.38
CA SER A 7 14.32 6.21 -11.19
C SER A 7 13.01 6.92 -10.83
N VAL A 8 12.55 6.78 -9.60
CA VAL A 8 11.30 7.38 -9.11
C VAL A 8 11.53 8.18 -7.82
N HIS A 9 10.78 9.28 -7.68
CA HIS A 9 10.76 10.08 -6.46
C HIS A 9 9.81 9.42 -5.45
N ALA A 10 10.38 8.56 -4.61
CA ALA A 10 9.64 7.76 -3.64
C ALA A 10 10.54 7.40 -2.46
N SER A 11 9.91 6.99 -1.36
CA SER A 11 10.58 6.36 -0.24
C SER A 11 10.19 4.88 -0.19
N ALA A 12 11.07 4.02 0.33
CA ALA A 12 10.78 2.60 0.48
C ALA A 12 11.34 2.06 1.78
N VAL A 13 10.54 1.26 2.47
CA VAL A 13 10.87 0.59 3.74
C VAL A 13 10.57 -0.89 3.60
N LYS A 14 11.56 -1.75 3.84
CA LYS A 14 11.35 -3.19 3.94
C LYS A 14 10.74 -3.51 5.30
N ILE A 15 9.60 -4.19 5.33
CA ILE A 15 8.91 -4.65 6.53
C ILE A 15 8.71 -6.15 6.40
N GLY A 16 9.31 -6.92 7.28
CA GLY A 16 9.33 -8.37 7.14
C GLY A 16 9.96 -8.80 5.81
N ASN A 17 9.18 -9.41 4.94
CA ASN A 17 9.65 -10.01 3.69
C ASN A 17 9.47 -9.14 2.44
N PHE A 18 8.80 -7.99 2.53
CA PHE A 18 8.54 -7.12 1.37
C PHE A 18 8.74 -5.64 1.68
N ALA A 19 8.85 -4.83 0.65
CA ALA A 19 8.94 -3.39 0.77
C ALA A 19 7.57 -2.72 0.63
N VAL A 20 7.34 -1.70 1.45
CA VAL A 20 6.32 -0.68 1.26
C VAL A 20 6.94 0.46 0.46
N LEU A 21 6.45 0.67 -0.75
CA LEU A 21 6.83 1.78 -1.62
C LEU A 21 5.88 2.96 -1.38
N ILE A 22 6.43 4.10 -0.98
CA ILE A 22 5.66 5.29 -0.62
C ILE A 22 5.85 6.33 -1.71
N ARG A 23 4.77 6.65 -2.43
CA ARG A 23 4.72 7.64 -3.50
C ARG A 23 3.89 8.85 -3.10
N GLY A 24 4.08 9.94 -3.79
CA GLY A 24 3.31 11.17 -3.59
C GLY A 24 4.11 12.41 -3.95
N PRO A 25 3.47 13.59 -4.00
CA PRO A 25 4.12 14.85 -4.31
C PRO A 25 5.25 15.17 -3.35
N SER A 26 6.13 16.09 -3.74
CA SER A 26 7.11 16.66 -2.83
C SER A 26 6.41 17.29 -1.62
N GLY A 27 6.91 17.06 -0.42
CA GLY A 27 6.31 17.57 0.81
C GLY A 27 5.07 16.80 1.31
N SER A 28 4.65 15.73 0.66
CA SER A 28 3.48 14.92 1.08
C SER A 28 3.70 14.08 2.33
N GLY A 29 4.93 13.99 2.83
CA GLY A 29 5.25 13.23 4.04
C GLY A 29 5.80 11.82 3.81
N LYS A 30 6.35 11.53 2.61
CA LYS A 30 6.95 10.21 2.29
C LYS A 30 8.03 9.80 3.29
N SER A 31 9.05 10.63 3.47
CA SER A 31 10.16 10.37 4.41
C SER A 31 9.68 10.27 5.86
N ARG A 32 8.67 11.07 6.24
CA ARG A 32 8.05 11.00 7.55
C ARG A 32 7.41 9.64 7.78
N LEU A 33 6.58 9.17 6.84
CA LEU A 33 5.96 7.85 6.93
C LEU A 33 7.00 6.74 6.95
N ALA A 34 8.05 6.83 6.12
CA ALA A 34 9.15 5.87 6.13
C ALA A 34 9.81 5.76 7.51
N TYR A 35 10.10 6.89 8.14
CA TYR A 35 10.69 6.91 9.47
C TYR A 35 9.73 6.37 10.55
N ASP A 36 8.45 6.75 10.51
CA ASP A 36 7.43 6.27 11.44
C ASP A 36 7.29 4.73 11.36
N LEU A 37 7.35 4.14 10.15
CA LEU A 37 7.33 2.69 9.97
C LEU A 37 8.59 2.00 10.53
N ILE A 38 9.77 2.60 10.35
CA ILE A 38 11.02 2.09 10.95
C ILE A 38 10.90 2.09 12.47
N MET A 39 10.37 3.16 13.06
CA MET A 39 10.16 3.24 14.50
C MET A 39 9.11 2.25 14.99
N ALA A 40 8.03 2.03 14.23
CA ALA A 40 7.03 1.00 14.52
C ALA A 40 7.63 -0.42 14.54
N GLY A 41 8.53 -0.72 13.59
CA GLY A 41 9.26 -1.99 13.59
C GLY A 41 10.17 -2.15 14.80
N ARG A 42 10.85 -1.09 15.22
CA ARG A 42 11.67 -1.11 16.45
C ARG A 42 10.83 -1.29 17.72
N ALA A 43 9.63 -0.74 17.74
CA ALA A 43 8.68 -0.87 18.85
C ALA A 43 7.87 -2.19 18.81
N GLY A 44 8.05 -3.04 17.81
CA GLY A 44 7.31 -4.30 17.67
C GLY A 44 5.83 -4.15 17.29
N VAL A 45 5.43 -2.96 16.80
CA VAL A 45 4.07 -2.70 16.31
C VAL A 45 3.83 -3.37 14.96
N VAL A 46 4.86 -3.40 14.13
CA VAL A 46 4.92 -4.15 12.87
C VAL A 46 6.16 -5.05 12.89
N GLU A 47 6.30 -5.93 11.90
CA GLU A 47 7.53 -6.69 11.72
C GLU A 47 8.74 -5.76 11.55
N ARG A 48 9.94 -6.32 11.72
CA ARG A 48 11.19 -5.54 11.58
C ARG A 48 11.16 -4.69 10.32
N ALA A 49 11.34 -3.41 10.48
CA ALA A 49 11.32 -2.42 9.42
C ALA A 49 12.70 -1.78 9.23
N VAL A 50 13.19 -1.74 7.99
CA VAL A 50 14.50 -1.19 7.63
C VAL A 50 14.36 -0.35 6.36
N LEU A 51 15.06 0.78 6.28
CA LEU A 51 15.07 1.62 5.08
C LEU A 51 15.56 0.83 3.86
N VAL A 52 14.91 0.99 2.72
CA VAL A 52 15.48 0.66 1.41
C VAL A 52 16.06 1.92 0.80
N GLY A 53 15.29 2.99 0.70
CA GLY A 53 15.75 4.27 0.19
C GLY A 53 14.76 5.39 0.46
N ASP A 54 15.26 6.62 0.39
CA ASP A 54 14.46 7.83 0.56
C ASP A 54 14.76 8.83 -0.56
N ASP A 55 13.79 9.69 -0.86
CA ASP A 55 13.81 10.71 -1.90
C ASP A 55 13.89 10.15 -3.33
N ARG A 56 14.81 9.25 -3.61
CA ARG A 56 14.98 8.63 -4.93
C ARG A 56 15.34 7.17 -4.82
N VAL A 57 14.54 6.34 -5.46
CA VAL A 57 14.75 4.90 -5.56
C VAL A 57 14.68 4.44 -7.01
N HIS A 58 15.24 3.29 -7.28
CA HIS A 58 15.18 2.63 -8.59
C HIS A 58 14.25 1.43 -8.51
N LEU A 59 13.38 1.28 -9.50
CA LEU A 59 12.50 0.13 -9.65
C LEU A 59 12.95 -0.69 -10.85
N ALA A 60 13.07 -1.98 -10.65
CA ALA A 60 13.37 -2.94 -11.71
C ALA A 60 12.36 -4.09 -11.66
N THR A 61 12.01 -4.62 -12.83
CA THR A 61 11.16 -5.82 -12.94
C THR A 61 12.05 -7.06 -12.93
N LEU A 62 11.75 -8.00 -12.03
CA LEU A 62 12.41 -9.29 -11.97
C LEU A 62 11.34 -10.40 -12.02
N GLY A 63 11.20 -11.03 -13.17
CA GLY A 63 10.09 -11.95 -13.40
C GLY A 63 8.73 -11.24 -13.27
N ASN A 64 7.92 -11.65 -12.32
CA ASN A 64 6.62 -11.05 -12.03
C ASN A 64 6.64 -10.21 -10.74
N GLU A 65 7.79 -9.68 -10.38
CA GLU A 65 8.00 -8.88 -9.17
C GLU A 65 8.65 -7.54 -9.50
N ILE A 66 8.37 -6.55 -8.69
CA ILE A 66 9.07 -5.25 -8.72
C ILE A 66 10.05 -5.23 -7.56
N VAL A 67 11.32 -5.02 -7.89
CA VAL A 67 12.39 -4.85 -6.92
C VAL A 67 12.73 -3.37 -6.80
N VAL A 68 12.78 -2.86 -5.57
CA VAL A 68 13.20 -1.49 -5.25
C VAL A 68 14.61 -1.50 -4.68
N ARG A 69 15.42 -0.52 -5.12
CA ARG A 69 16.80 -0.28 -4.65
C ARG A 69 16.99 1.21 -4.36
N PRO A 70 17.86 1.60 -3.42
CA PRO A 70 18.19 3.00 -3.21
C PRO A 70 18.98 3.56 -4.41
N ALA A 71 18.89 4.87 -4.64
CA ALA A 71 19.92 5.55 -5.42
C ALA A 71 21.23 5.46 -4.63
N LEU A 72 22.31 4.97 -5.24
CA LEU A 72 23.57 4.65 -4.52
C LEU A 72 24.11 5.81 -3.70
N ILE A 73 24.05 7.03 -4.24
CA ILE A 73 24.51 8.24 -3.55
C ILE A 73 23.66 8.60 -2.32
N LEU A 74 22.43 8.09 -2.23
CA LEU A 74 21.47 8.34 -1.14
C LEU A 74 21.29 7.12 -0.22
N ALA A 75 22.05 6.05 -0.44
CA ALA A 75 21.91 4.83 0.34
C ALA A 75 22.12 5.07 1.84
N GLY A 76 21.15 4.63 2.66
CA GLY A 76 21.17 4.82 4.12
C GLY A 76 20.90 6.25 4.58
N LEU A 77 20.53 7.16 3.68
CA LEU A 77 20.16 8.53 4.03
C LEU A 77 18.65 8.70 4.04
N ILE A 78 18.15 9.44 5.03
CA ILE A 78 16.76 9.84 5.15
C ILE A 78 16.65 11.29 5.58
N GLU A 79 15.73 12.04 4.97
CA GLU A 79 15.45 13.41 5.37
C GLU A 79 14.44 13.46 6.51
N ILE A 80 14.85 14.02 7.64
CA ILE A 80 13.95 14.30 8.76
C ILE A 80 13.68 15.80 8.81
N ARG A 81 12.45 16.19 8.51
CA ARG A 81 12.05 17.61 8.53
C ARG A 81 12.33 18.24 9.90
N GLY A 82 13.02 19.35 9.89
CA GLY A 82 13.45 20.07 11.10
C GLY A 82 14.76 19.57 11.70
N LEU A 83 15.32 18.48 11.19
CA LEU A 83 16.60 17.92 11.66
C LEU A 83 17.63 17.78 10.52
N GLY A 84 17.19 17.67 9.27
CA GLY A 84 18.04 17.50 8.08
C GLY A 84 18.29 16.04 7.71
N ILE A 85 19.34 15.82 6.93
CA ILE A 85 19.70 14.48 6.43
C ILE A 85 20.35 13.66 7.55
N ARG A 86 19.84 12.44 7.74
CA ARG A 86 20.32 11.52 8.78
C ARG A 86 20.71 10.18 8.16
N ARG A 87 21.61 9.46 8.83
CA ARG A 87 21.96 8.07 8.46
C ARG A 87 21.17 7.09 9.29
N CYS A 88 20.73 6.02 8.67
CA CYS A 88 20.15 4.86 9.33
C CYS A 88 20.54 3.58 8.62
N ASP A 89 20.28 2.45 9.27
CA ASP A 89 20.46 1.14 8.66
C ASP A 89 19.56 1.01 7.43
N PHE A 90 20.06 0.34 6.40
CA PHE A 90 19.34 0.14 5.17
C PHE A 90 19.64 -1.23 4.58
N VAL A 91 18.81 -1.65 3.63
CA VAL A 91 19.02 -2.83 2.79
C VAL A 91 19.19 -2.40 1.34
N GLU A 92 19.99 -3.14 0.59
CA GLU A 92 20.36 -2.80 -0.80
C GLU A 92 19.20 -2.99 -1.78
N HIS A 93 18.24 -3.86 -1.45
CA HIS A 93 17.06 -4.11 -2.27
C HIS A 93 15.97 -4.82 -1.48
N ALA A 94 14.76 -4.75 -1.98
CA ALA A 94 13.62 -5.54 -1.52
C ALA A 94 12.54 -5.64 -2.61
N THR A 95 11.74 -6.70 -2.57
CA THR A 95 10.56 -6.85 -3.44
C THR A 95 9.41 -5.98 -2.93
N VAL A 96 8.80 -5.19 -3.79
CA VAL A 96 7.66 -4.34 -3.45
C VAL A 96 6.41 -5.21 -3.28
N GLY A 97 5.83 -5.20 -2.10
CA GLY A 97 4.59 -5.93 -1.79
C GLY A 97 3.40 -5.02 -1.49
N LEU A 98 3.64 -3.73 -1.27
CA LEU A 98 2.60 -2.74 -0.99
C LEU A 98 3.03 -1.37 -1.53
N VAL A 99 2.10 -0.66 -2.14
CA VAL A 99 2.29 0.74 -2.54
C VAL A 99 1.37 1.62 -1.70
N VAL A 100 1.91 2.72 -1.19
CA VAL A 100 1.15 3.77 -0.49
C VAL A 100 1.24 5.05 -1.30
N ASP A 101 0.11 5.52 -1.79
CA ASP A 101 0.03 6.78 -2.53
C ASP A 101 -0.48 7.89 -1.63
N LEU A 102 0.38 8.85 -1.31
CA LEU A 102 0.05 10.02 -0.50
C LEU A 102 -0.58 11.12 -1.37
N ALA A 103 -1.53 11.84 -0.82
CA ALA A 103 -2.33 12.85 -1.51
C ALA A 103 -3.04 12.28 -2.75
N ALA A 104 -3.53 11.05 -2.65
CA ALA A 104 -4.21 10.36 -3.73
C ALA A 104 -5.61 10.97 -3.95
N PRO A 105 -5.93 11.41 -5.19
CA PRO A 105 -7.22 12.05 -5.47
C PRO A 105 -8.41 11.07 -5.46
N ASP A 106 -8.14 9.78 -5.60
CA ASP A 106 -9.10 8.68 -5.60
C ASP A 106 -9.25 8.00 -4.22
N ALA A 107 -8.73 8.63 -3.17
CA ALA A 107 -8.89 8.13 -1.81
C ALA A 107 -10.33 8.36 -1.32
N GLU A 108 -10.96 7.28 -0.87
CA GLU A 108 -12.33 7.28 -0.34
C GLU A 108 -12.36 6.62 1.04
N ARG A 109 -13.44 6.85 1.78
CA ARG A 109 -13.66 6.19 3.08
C ARG A 109 -13.68 4.67 2.95
N LEU A 110 -14.29 4.14 1.90
CA LEU A 110 -14.34 2.73 1.54
C LEU A 110 -13.92 2.62 0.07
N PRO A 111 -12.61 2.54 -0.22
CA PRO A 111 -12.14 2.51 -1.60
C PRO A 111 -12.67 1.27 -2.34
N PRO A 112 -13.06 1.42 -3.61
CA PRO A 112 -13.43 0.28 -4.43
C PRO A 112 -12.21 -0.62 -4.69
N PRO A 113 -12.42 -1.92 -4.99
CA PRO A 113 -11.32 -2.90 -5.11
C PRO A 113 -10.23 -2.52 -6.13
N ASP A 114 -10.59 -1.84 -7.20
CA ASP A 114 -9.66 -1.37 -8.23
C ASP A 114 -8.76 -0.23 -7.76
N ALA A 115 -9.24 0.63 -6.85
CA ALA A 115 -8.42 1.67 -6.21
C ALA A 115 -7.37 1.08 -5.24
N LEU A 116 -7.57 -0.15 -4.79
CA LEU A 116 -6.66 -0.87 -3.87
C LEU A 116 -5.59 -1.70 -4.59
N ILE A 117 -5.43 -1.52 -5.89
CA ILE A 117 -4.42 -2.15 -6.72
C ILE A 117 -3.78 -1.08 -7.59
N THR A 118 -2.48 -1.16 -7.78
CA THR A 118 -1.74 -0.40 -8.79
C THR A 118 -0.96 -1.33 -9.70
N CYS A 119 -0.60 -0.85 -10.88
CA CYS A 119 0.21 -1.60 -11.83
C CYS A 119 1.53 -0.85 -12.06
N ILE A 120 2.64 -1.52 -11.84
CA ILE A 120 3.99 -1.00 -12.12
C ILE A 120 4.63 -1.94 -13.12
N SER A 121 4.99 -1.45 -14.30
CA SER A 121 5.61 -2.27 -15.37
C SER A 121 4.88 -3.61 -15.64
N GLY A 122 3.55 -3.58 -15.65
CA GLY A 122 2.70 -4.76 -15.86
C GLY A 122 2.45 -5.64 -14.63
N VAL A 123 3.11 -5.38 -13.51
CA VAL A 123 2.94 -6.13 -12.26
C VAL A 123 1.89 -5.45 -11.39
N LYS A 124 0.85 -6.20 -11.00
CA LYS A 124 -0.19 -5.73 -10.08
C LYS A 124 0.27 -5.85 -8.63
N ILE A 125 0.18 -4.75 -7.89
CA ILE A 125 0.62 -4.66 -6.50
C ILE A 125 -0.51 -4.07 -5.65
N PRO A 126 -0.78 -4.58 -4.44
CA PRO A 126 -1.69 -3.96 -3.48
C PRO A 126 -1.34 -2.50 -3.24
N ARG A 127 -2.36 -1.67 -3.09
CA ARG A 127 -2.21 -0.22 -2.95
C ARG A 127 -3.09 0.32 -1.83
N ILE A 128 -2.59 1.34 -1.13
CA ILE A 128 -3.35 2.16 -0.19
C ILE A 128 -3.37 3.59 -0.72
N PRO A 129 -4.50 4.10 -1.21
CA PRO A 129 -4.68 5.50 -1.53
C PRO A 129 -4.94 6.29 -0.24
N VAL A 130 -4.12 7.29 0.06
CA VAL A 130 -4.25 8.17 1.22
C VAL A 130 -4.61 9.57 0.75
N GLY A 131 -5.77 10.07 1.12
CA GLY A 131 -6.24 11.40 0.76
C GLY A 131 -5.38 12.51 1.36
N ALA A 132 -5.37 13.66 0.71
CA ALA A 132 -4.67 14.84 1.23
C ALA A 132 -5.22 15.21 2.62
N GLY A 133 -4.30 15.48 3.57
CA GLY A 133 -4.66 15.82 4.95
C GLY A 133 -4.95 14.64 5.88
N TYR A 134 -5.02 13.41 5.35
CA TYR A 134 -5.16 12.22 6.19
C TYR A 134 -3.81 11.71 6.67
N GLN A 135 -3.81 11.09 7.85
CA GLN A 135 -2.62 10.47 8.43
C GLN A 135 -2.39 9.09 7.79
N PRO A 136 -1.30 8.87 7.05
CA PRO A 136 -1.05 7.58 6.39
C PRO A 136 -0.65 6.46 7.35
N PHE A 137 0.05 6.78 8.44
CA PHE A 137 0.63 5.79 9.34
C PHE A 137 -0.40 4.81 9.92
N PRO A 138 -1.55 5.23 10.48
CA PRO A 138 -2.55 4.29 11.01
C PRO A 138 -3.12 3.36 9.94
N LEU A 139 -3.31 3.86 8.71
CA LEU A 139 -3.81 3.05 7.59
C LEU A 139 -2.83 1.95 7.18
N VAL A 140 -1.55 2.30 7.10
CA VAL A 140 -0.49 1.34 6.74
C VAL A 140 -0.33 0.30 7.84
N VAL A 141 -0.27 0.71 9.11
CA VAL A 141 -0.20 -0.23 10.25
C VAL A 141 -1.41 -1.16 10.26
N ALA A 142 -2.61 -0.64 10.06
CA ALA A 142 -3.81 -1.46 9.96
C ALA A 142 -3.72 -2.48 8.83
N ALA A 143 -3.26 -2.09 7.64
CA ALA A 143 -3.08 -3.00 6.51
C ALA A 143 -2.04 -4.10 6.78
N LEU A 144 -0.99 -3.80 7.55
CA LEU A 144 0.08 -4.74 7.88
C LEU A 144 -0.29 -5.69 9.04
N THR A 145 -1.22 -5.29 9.90
CA THR A 145 -1.54 -6.01 11.15
C THR A 145 -2.94 -6.64 11.17
N THR A 146 -3.75 -6.39 10.14
CA THR A 146 -5.10 -6.96 10.00
C THR A 146 -5.23 -7.74 8.70
N THR A 147 -6.19 -8.64 8.66
CA THR A 147 -6.57 -9.37 7.44
C THR A 147 -7.85 -8.78 6.86
N LYS A 148 -8.02 -8.89 5.54
CA LYS A 148 -9.28 -8.54 4.89
C LYS A 148 -10.37 -9.45 5.44
N SER A 149 -11.55 -8.90 5.76
CA SER A 149 -12.70 -9.73 6.07
C SER A 149 -13.04 -10.57 4.83
N SER A 150 -13.05 -11.88 4.97
CA SER A 150 -13.53 -12.78 3.93
C SER A 150 -15.05 -12.72 3.90
N SER A 151 -15.64 -11.64 3.42
CA SER A 151 -17.00 -11.68 2.93
C SER A 151 -16.95 -12.39 1.58
N SER A 152 -16.92 -13.70 1.61
CA SER A 152 -17.30 -14.52 0.48
C SER A 152 -18.80 -14.30 0.24
N VAL A 153 -19.13 -13.21 -0.42
CA VAL A 153 -20.37 -13.15 -1.16
C VAL A 153 -20.12 -14.09 -2.34
N ASN A 154 -20.49 -15.35 -2.17
CA ASN A 154 -20.71 -16.23 -3.31
C ASN A 154 -21.81 -15.57 -4.14
N SER A 155 -21.42 -14.81 -5.14
CA SER A 155 -22.29 -14.46 -6.26
C SER A 155 -22.34 -15.66 -7.21
N SER A 156 -22.87 -16.76 -6.74
CA SER A 156 -23.53 -17.72 -7.63
C SER A 156 -24.88 -17.11 -7.94
N GLY A 157 -24.89 -16.29 -8.99
CA GLY A 157 -26.12 -15.85 -9.62
C GLY A 157 -26.83 -17.06 -10.21
N ASP A 158 -27.82 -17.54 -9.51
CA ASP A 158 -28.85 -18.36 -10.12
C ASP A 158 -30.13 -17.55 -10.12
N CYS A 159 -30.38 -16.95 -11.28
CA CYS A 159 -31.65 -16.38 -11.63
C CYS A 159 -32.63 -17.54 -11.85
N LEU A 160 -33.26 -18.03 -10.82
CA LEU A 160 -34.42 -18.86 -10.97
C LEU A 160 -35.67 -18.00 -11.06
N LYS A 161 -36.29 -18.16 -12.23
CA LYS A 161 -37.55 -17.60 -12.69
C LYS A 161 -38.63 -17.72 -11.64
N GLY A 162 -39.39 -16.64 -11.50
CA GLY A 162 -40.57 -16.60 -10.70
C GLY A 162 -41.62 -17.61 -11.18
N ASN A 163 -42.28 -18.23 -10.22
CA ASN A 163 -43.63 -18.72 -10.40
C ASN A 163 -44.47 -18.10 -9.29
N GLY A 164 -45.38 -17.27 -9.73
CA GLY A 164 -46.37 -16.70 -8.87
C GLY A 164 -47.29 -17.76 -8.29
N ASN A 165 -47.62 -17.61 -7.02
CA ASN A 165 -48.86 -18.07 -6.50
C ASN A 165 -49.43 -17.03 -5.55
N HIS A 166 -50.42 -16.37 -6.05
CA HIS A 166 -51.36 -15.54 -5.33
C HIS A 166 -52.09 -16.40 -4.31
N ILE A 167 -52.00 -16.10 -3.05
CA ILE A 167 -52.94 -16.54 -2.07
C ILE A 167 -53.49 -15.32 -1.34
N SER A 168 -54.74 -15.01 -1.62
CA SER A 168 -55.50 -13.99 -0.90
C SER A 168 -55.85 -14.47 0.50
N PRO A 169 -55.80 -13.64 1.53
CA PRO A 169 -56.36 -13.99 2.81
C PRO A 169 -57.88 -13.74 2.83
N THR A 170 -58.63 -14.79 3.11
CA THR A 170 -60.09 -14.72 3.38
C THR A 170 -60.29 -14.18 4.79
N ILE A 171 -61.02 -13.10 4.88
CA ILE A 171 -61.55 -12.58 6.14
C ILE A 171 -62.79 -13.40 6.51
N ALA A 172 -62.75 -14.06 7.65
CA ALA A 172 -63.96 -14.65 8.25
C ALA A 172 -64.43 -13.74 9.39
N THR A 173 -65.54 -13.14 9.20
CA THR A 173 -66.37 -12.55 10.26
C THR A 173 -67.24 -13.60 10.90
N GLY A 174 -67.30 -13.64 12.24
CA GLY A 174 -68.15 -14.35 13.07
C GLY A 174 -67.97 -13.96 14.52
#